data_867f41b07f93e3ec03d30898c918ee38
#
_entry.id   867f41b07f93e3ec03d30898c918ee38
#
_cell.length_a   1.000
_cell.length_b   1.000
_cell.length_c   1.000
_cell.angle_alpha   90.00
_cell.angle_beta   90.00
_cell.angle_gamma   90.00
#
_symmetry.space_group_name_H-M   'P 1'
#
loop_
_entity.id
_entity.type
_entity.pdbx_description
1 polymer ?
#
loop_
_entity_poly.entity_id
_entity_poly.type
_entity_poly.pdbx_seq_one_letter_code
_entity_poly.pdbx_strand_id
1 'polypeptide(L)'
;MEKVSLFEISLHRFHIKEWKSKKDYILSLIPFDNEEAIDENISFADYWIDTDIPTYGNTFHEIIRPYIDQFHKVAQYKFQRLTKIWCHRYKMGDYFQPHTHGPVGYSAVFYAEYNSDHHNSTRFFSPFMAEYGDFENKSLDINEGDLIIFPSNLSHMAPPNYSNIDRTIISFNLN
;
A
#
# COMPACT_ATOMS: atom_id res chain seq x y z
N MET A 1 24.72 -24.66 -20.84
CA MET A 1 24.14 -24.37 -19.52
C MET A 1 22.85 -23.61 -19.76
N GLU A 2 21.73 -24.10 -19.28
CA GLU A 2 20.43 -23.49 -19.41
C GLU A 2 20.05 -22.82 -18.08
N LYS A 3 19.57 -21.55 -18.11
CA LYS A 3 19.03 -20.85 -16.94
C LYS A 3 17.52 -21.02 -16.97
N VAL A 4 16.96 -21.69 -15.99
CA VAL A 4 15.51 -21.88 -15.83
C VAL A 4 15.01 -21.02 -14.67
N SER A 5 14.05 -20.11 -14.92
CA SER A 5 13.37 -19.35 -13.88
C SER A 5 12.29 -20.24 -13.26
N LEU A 6 12.36 -20.49 -11.94
CA LEU A 6 11.41 -21.33 -11.22
C LEU A 6 10.25 -20.54 -10.60
N PHE A 7 10.49 -19.30 -10.23
CA PHE A 7 9.51 -18.46 -9.52
C PHE A 7 9.54 -17.04 -10.06
N GLU A 8 8.35 -16.45 -10.16
CA GLU A 8 8.15 -15.05 -10.50
C GLU A 8 7.22 -14.44 -9.46
N ILE A 9 7.55 -13.23 -8.99
CA ILE A 9 6.70 -12.44 -8.10
C ILE A 9 6.23 -11.22 -8.88
N SER A 10 4.91 -11.14 -9.08
CA SER A 10 4.29 -10.05 -9.82
C SER A 10 3.55 -9.10 -8.87
N LEU A 11 3.70 -7.80 -9.12
CA LEU A 11 2.90 -6.75 -8.54
C LEU A 11 2.01 -6.17 -9.63
N HIS A 12 0.80 -5.76 -9.26
CA HIS A 12 -0.15 -5.14 -10.18
C HIS A 12 -0.29 -3.66 -9.84
N ARG A 13 -0.07 -2.78 -10.83
CA ARG A 13 -0.21 -1.33 -10.66
C ARG A 13 -1.37 -0.82 -11.50
N PHE A 14 -2.19 0.04 -10.89
CA PHE A 14 -3.27 0.80 -11.50
C PHE A 14 -3.06 2.28 -11.21
N HIS A 15 -3.44 3.15 -12.13
CA HIS A 15 -3.59 4.57 -11.86
C HIS A 15 -5.08 4.91 -11.76
N ILE A 16 -5.50 5.40 -10.58
CA ILE A 16 -6.90 5.70 -10.28
C ILE A 16 -7.25 7.08 -10.83
N LYS A 17 -7.84 7.13 -12.01
CA LYS A 17 -8.12 8.36 -12.76
C LYS A 17 -9.04 9.32 -12.01
N GLU A 18 -9.98 8.76 -11.24
CA GLU A 18 -10.97 9.51 -10.46
C GLU A 18 -10.34 10.21 -9.25
N TRP A 19 -9.14 9.81 -8.83
CA TRP A 19 -8.52 10.27 -7.59
C TRP A 19 -8.41 11.80 -7.53
N LYS A 20 -7.92 12.43 -8.57
CA LYS A 20 -7.74 13.88 -8.62
C LYS A 20 -9.02 14.67 -8.28
N SER A 21 -10.19 14.14 -8.65
CA SER A 21 -11.48 14.79 -8.41
C SER A 21 -12.11 14.43 -7.06
N LYS A 22 -11.62 13.37 -6.41
CA LYS A 22 -12.19 12.83 -5.16
C LYS A 22 -11.25 12.99 -3.96
N LYS A 23 -10.00 13.35 -4.20
CA LYS A 23 -8.95 13.45 -3.18
C LYS A 23 -9.38 14.26 -1.96
N ASP A 24 -9.72 15.53 -2.18
CA ASP A 24 -10.02 16.45 -1.07
C ASP A 24 -11.21 15.97 -0.23
N TYR A 25 -12.22 15.42 -0.91
CA TYR A 25 -13.39 14.86 -0.22
C TYR A 25 -13.01 13.65 0.62
N ILE A 26 -12.29 12.67 0.06
CA ILE A 26 -11.90 11.47 0.81
C ILE A 26 -10.97 11.80 1.96
N LEU A 27 -9.96 12.65 1.74
CA LEU A 27 -9.04 13.06 2.79
C LEU A 27 -9.75 13.83 3.93
N SER A 28 -10.79 14.59 3.62
CA SER A 28 -11.60 15.29 4.64
C SER A 28 -12.42 14.34 5.54
N LEU A 29 -12.63 13.11 5.12
CA LEU A 29 -13.31 12.07 5.91
C LEU A 29 -12.36 11.31 6.85
N ILE A 30 -11.04 11.47 6.69
CA ILE A 30 -10.04 10.80 7.54
C ILE A 30 -9.80 11.67 8.78
N PRO A 31 -10.00 11.13 9.99
CA PRO A 31 -9.85 11.87 11.23
C PRO A 31 -8.37 12.00 11.63
N PHE A 32 -7.60 12.80 10.89
CA PHE A 32 -6.16 12.97 11.11
C PHE A 32 -5.78 13.60 12.47
N ASP A 33 -6.74 14.13 13.19
CA ASP A 33 -6.63 14.67 14.55
C ASP A 33 -6.98 13.67 15.65
N ASN A 34 -7.30 12.42 15.29
CA ASN A 34 -7.58 11.39 16.27
C ASN A 34 -6.28 10.94 16.98
N GLU A 35 -6.16 11.30 18.27
CA GLU A 35 -5.00 10.98 19.11
C GLU A 35 -4.82 9.48 19.38
N GLU A 36 -5.85 8.66 19.17
CA GLU A 36 -5.77 7.20 19.28
C GLU A 36 -5.17 6.55 18.03
N ALA A 37 -5.15 7.26 16.89
CA ALA A 37 -4.63 6.78 15.62
C ALA A 37 -3.14 7.10 15.46
N ILE A 38 -2.32 6.68 16.42
CA ILE A 38 -0.87 6.89 16.44
C ILE A 38 -0.17 5.54 16.54
N ASP A 39 0.92 5.39 15.80
CA ASP A 39 1.88 4.29 15.94
C ASP A 39 3.25 4.88 16.34
N GLU A 40 4.14 4.07 16.90
CA GLU A 40 5.43 4.50 17.44
C GLU A 40 6.25 5.36 16.46
N ASN A 41 6.16 5.07 15.17
CA ASN A 41 6.94 5.73 14.12
C ASN A 41 6.08 6.35 13.00
N ILE A 42 4.80 6.57 13.23
CA ILE A 42 3.86 7.09 12.23
C ILE A 42 2.95 8.12 12.91
N SER A 43 2.88 9.31 12.34
CA SER A 43 2.09 10.42 12.91
C SER A 43 0.59 10.19 12.86
N PHE A 44 0.09 9.36 11.94
CA PHE A 44 -1.29 8.90 11.92
C PHE A 44 -1.36 7.49 11.35
N ALA A 45 -1.94 6.55 12.10
CA ALA A 45 -2.13 5.16 11.73
C ALA A 45 -3.41 4.60 12.36
N ASP A 46 -4.48 4.48 11.59
CA ASP A 46 -5.77 3.98 12.11
C ASP A 46 -5.93 2.45 11.99
N TYR A 47 -4.88 1.73 11.68
CA TYR A 47 -4.91 0.26 11.56
C TYR A 47 -5.41 -0.44 12.84
N TRP A 48 -5.07 0.09 14.00
CA TRP A 48 -5.40 -0.51 15.31
C TRP A 48 -6.74 -0.06 15.88
N ILE A 49 -7.41 0.90 15.23
CA ILE A 49 -8.77 1.28 15.62
C ILE A 49 -9.70 0.12 15.29
N ASP A 50 -10.60 -0.19 16.23
CA ASP A 50 -11.52 -1.34 16.16
C ASP A 50 -12.62 -1.16 15.12
N THR A 51 -12.21 -1.03 13.87
CA THR A 51 -13.10 -1.02 12.72
C THR A 51 -12.39 -1.57 11.48
N ASP A 52 -13.01 -2.52 10.81
CA ASP A 52 -12.43 -3.12 9.61
C ASP A 52 -12.49 -2.17 8.40
N ILE A 53 -13.57 -1.40 8.29
CA ILE A 53 -13.79 -0.45 7.19
C ILE A 53 -14.27 0.87 7.77
N PRO A 54 -13.38 1.88 7.88
CA PRO A 54 -13.75 3.21 8.35
C PRO A 54 -14.67 3.95 7.34
N THR A 55 -15.28 5.04 7.77
CA THR A 55 -16.24 5.80 6.94
C THR A 55 -15.66 6.22 5.59
N TYR A 56 -14.44 6.75 5.57
CA TYR A 56 -13.73 7.10 4.32
C TYR A 56 -13.47 5.86 3.45
N GLY A 57 -13.27 4.70 4.08
CA GLY A 57 -12.99 3.42 3.42
C GLY A 57 -14.13 2.96 2.53
N ASN A 58 -15.39 3.17 2.92
CA ASN A 58 -16.54 2.84 2.08
C ASN A 58 -16.53 3.69 0.79
N THR A 59 -16.34 5.00 0.92
CA THR A 59 -16.25 5.92 -0.23
C THR A 59 -15.04 5.60 -1.12
N PHE A 60 -13.91 5.30 -0.51
CA PHE A 60 -12.70 4.91 -1.23
C PHE A 60 -12.90 3.58 -1.98
N HIS A 61 -13.56 2.60 -1.34
CA HIS A 61 -13.85 1.31 -1.97
C HIS A 61 -14.71 1.44 -3.24
N GLU A 62 -15.68 2.34 -3.26
CA GLU A 62 -16.48 2.58 -4.46
C GLU A 62 -15.62 3.03 -5.66
N ILE A 63 -14.57 3.81 -5.41
CA ILE A 63 -13.67 4.32 -6.45
C ILE A 63 -12.72 3.23 -6.95
N ILE A 64 -12.19 2.41 -6.05
CA ILE A 64 -11.20 1.37 -6.41
C ILE A 64 -11.86 0.08 -6.90
N ARG A 65 -13.15 -0.15 -6.65
CA ARG A 65 -13.85 -1.38 -7.03
C ARG A 65 -13.66 -1.79 -8.50
N PRO A 66 -13.77 -0.91 -9.51
CA PRO A 66 -13.54 -1.30 -10.91
C PRO A 66 -12.13 -1.84 -11.17
N TYR A 67 -11.13 -1.35 -10.43
CA TYR A 67 -9.73 -1.78 -10.52
C TYR A 67 -9.51 -3.11 -9.80
N ILE A 68 -10.17 -3.33 -8.66
CA ILE A 68 -10.20 -4.63 -7.98
C ILE A 68 -10.85 -5.68 -8.87
N ASP A 69 -11.99 -5.36 -9.51
CA ASP A 69 -12.67 -6.26 -10.46
C ASP A 69 -11.79 -6.60 -11.67
N GLN A 70 -10.98 -5.65 -12.13
CA GLN A 70 -9.99 -5.89 -13.18
C GLN A 70 -8.84 -6.79 -12.68
N PHE A 71 -8.35 -6.54 -11.46
CA PHE A 71 -7.34 -7.38 -10.82
C PHE A 71 -7.82 -8.83 -10.67
N HIS A 72 -9.07 -9.05 -10.25
CA HIS A 72 -9.66 -10.39 -10.10
C HIS A 72 -9.69 -11.21 -11.39
N LYS A 73 -9.75 -10.55 -12.55
CA LYS A 73 -9.72 -11.23 -13.86
C LYS A 73 -8.35 -11.77 -14.23
N VAL A 74 -7.28 -11.19 -13.68
CA VAL A 74 -5.88 -11.59 -13.95
C VAL A 74 -5.28 -12.43 -12.82
N ALA A 75 -5.59 -12.10 -11.57
CA ALA A 75 -5.20 -12.90 -10.44
C ALA A 75 -6.10 -14.15 -10.39
N GLN A 76 -5.58 -15.32 -10.67
CA GLN A 76 -6.31 -16.59 -10.68
C GLN A 76 -6.81 -17.02 -9.27
N TYR A 77 -7.05 -16.08 -8.37
CA TYR A 77 -7.45 -16.31 -7.00
C TYR A 77 -8.95 -16.08 -6.84
N LYS A 78 -9.69 -17.11 -6.39
CA LYS A 78 -11.17 -17.14 -6.45
C LYS A 78 -11.90 -16.39 -5.35
N PHE A 79 -11.24 -16.01 -4.25
CA PHE A 79 -11.90 -15.44 -3.07
C PHE A 79 -11.14 -14.23 -2.57
N GLN A 80 -11.45 -13.07 -3.15
CA GLN A 80 -10.83 -11.82 -2.72
C GLN A 80 -11.92 -10.91 -2.17
N ARG A 81 -12.10 -11.01 -0.88
CA ARG A 81 -12.92 -10.09 -0.13
C ARG A 81 -12.01 -9.01 0.45
N LEU A 82 -12.39 -7.76 0.26
CA LEU A 82 -11.77 -6.66 0.98
C LEU A 82 -12.12 -6.81 2.47
N THR A 83 -11.09 -6.99 3.31
CA THR A 83 -11.30 -7.35 4.72
C THR A 83 -11.02 -6.21 5.68
N LYS A 84 -10.07 -5.33 5.34
CA LYS A 84 -9.71 -4.16 6.15
C LYS A 84 -9.20 -3.05 5.25
N ILE A 85 -9.54 -1.80 5.58
CA ILE A 85 -8.97 -0.58 4.99
C ILE A 85 -8.40 0.27 6.12
N TRP A 86 -7.23 0.83 5.92
CA TRP A 86 -6.60 1.75 6.87
C TRP A 86 -5.77 2.80 6.17
N CYS A 87 -5.51 3.90 6.86
CA CYS A 87 -4.72 5.03 6.40
C CYS A 87 -3.47 5.21 7.27
N HIS A 88 -2.35 5.51 6.63
CA HIS A 88 -1.15 6.00 7.28
C HIS A 88 -0.77 7.37 6.70
N ARG A 89 -0.47 8.33 7.59
CA ARG A 89 0.17 9.60 7.21
C ARG A 89 1.54 9.69 7.85
N TYR A 90 2.54 9.89 7.02
CA TYR A 90 3.95 9.98 7.39
C TYR A 90 4.41 11.43 7.29
N LYS A 91 4.71 12.05 8.42
CA LYS A 91 5.42 13.33 8.51
C LYS A 91 6.92 13.12 8.37
N MET A 92 7.69 14.20 8.41
CA MET A 92 9.16 14.12 8.35
C MET A 92 9.71 13.24 9.47
N GLY A 93 10.49 12.23 9.09
CA GLY A 93 11.07 11.23 9.98
C GLY A 93 10.26 9.95 10.11
N ASP A 94 8.97 9.97 9.82
CA ASP A 94 8.10 8.81 9.96
C ASP A 94 8.43 7.71 8.94
N TYR A 95 8.30 6.48 9.36
CA TYR A 95 8.51 5.28 8.55
C TYR A 95 7.70 4.11 9.09
N PHE A 96 7.57 3.04 8.32
CA PHE A 96 7.05 1.78 8.84
C PHE A 96 8.01 0.64 8.49
N GLN A 97 8.39 -0.10 9.52
CA GLN A 97 9.40 -1.15 9.44
C GLN A 97 9.03 -2.28 8.46
N PRO A 98 10.00 -3.14 8.04
CA PRO A 98 9.71 -4.30 7.21
C PRO A 98 8.72 -5.25 7.89
N HIS A 99 7.66 -5.62 7.15
CA HIS A 99 6.57 -6.48 7.63
C HIS A 99 5.90 -7.23 6.48
N THR A 100 4.97 -8.12 6.82
CA THR A 100 4.05 -8.83 5.90
C THR A 100 2.63 -8.77 6.46
N HIS A 101 1.63 -9.06 5.62
CA HIS A 101 0.21 -9.06 6.04
C HIS A 101 -0.39 -10.46 6.19
N GLY A 102 0.43 -11.49 6.21
CA GLY A 102 -0.01 -12.86 6.41
C GLY A 102 0.40 -13.81 5.29
N PRO A 103 0.11 -15.12 5.42
CA PRO A 103 0.62 -16.14 4.52
C PRO A 103 -0.15 -16.25 3.20
N VAL A 104 -1.37 -15.71 3.12
CA VAL A 104 -2.27 -15.83 1.96
C VAL A 104 -2.93 -14.49 1.63
N GLY A 105 -3.46 -14.39 0.41
CA GLY A 105 -4.15 -13.19 -0.06
C GLY A 105 -3.24 -12.16 -0.68
N TYR A 106 -3.80 -10.99 -0.87
CA TYR A 106 -3.12 -9.83 -1.43
C TYR A 106 -3.29 -8.63 -0.52
N SER A 107 -2.28 -7.79 -0.49
CA SER A 107 -2.30 -6.48 0.16
C SER A 107 -2.15 -5.40 -0.88
N ALA A 108 -2.62 -4.22 -0.56
CA ALA A 108 -2.56 -3.10 -1.46
C ALA A 108 -2.12 -1.81 -0.75
N VAL A 109 -1.42 -0.97 -1.49
CA VAL A 109 -1.03 0.38 -1.09
C VAL A 109 -1.48 1.35 -2.17
N PHE A 110 -2.30 2.31 -1.80
CA PHE A 110 -2.73 3.42 -2.63
C PHE A 110 -2.05 4.71 -2.16
N TYR A 111 -1.45 5.44 -3.09
CA TYR A 111 -0.71 6.67 -2.80
C TYR A 111 -1.64 7.88 -2.90
N ALA A 112 -2.24 8.24 -1.76
CA ALA A 112 -3.26 9.27 -1.65
C ALA A 112 -2.68 10.70 -1.68
N GLU A 113 -1.57 10.93 -0.95
CA GLU A 113 -0.75 12.14 -1.05
C GLU A 113 0.69 11.71 -1.29
N TYR A 114 1.19 11.98 -2.47
CA TYR A 114 2.51 11.53 -2.87
C TYR A 114 3.14 12.49 -3.89
N ASN A 115 4.41 12.82 -3.64
CA ASN A 115 5.21 13.60 -4.55
C ASN A 115 6.51 12.83 -4.87
N SER A 116 6.68 12.39 -6.11
CA SER A 116 7.83 11.58 -6.56
C SER A 116 9.18 12.27 -6.38
N ASP A 117 9.22 13.62 -6.35
CA ASP A 117 10.46 14.37 -6.16
C ASP A 117 10.91 14.41 -4.69
N HIS A 118 10.01 14.12 -3.76
CA HIS A 118 10.22 14.29 -2.33
C HIS A 118 10.04 13.00 -1.52
N HIS A 119 9.27 12.04 -2.03
CA HIS A 119 8.92 10.83 -1.29
C HIS A 119 9.53 9.57 -1.91
N ASN A 120 9.88 8.63 -1.04
CA ASN A 120 10.20 7.27 -1.45
C ASN A 120 8.95 6.40 -1.44
N SER A 121 8.77 5.59 -2.48
CA SER A 121 7.69 4.61 -2.54
C SER A 121 7.96 3.39 -1.65
N THR A 122 6.97 2.53 -1.47
CA THR A 122 7.10 1.26 -0.76
C THR A 122 8.28 0.47 -1.31
N ARG A 123 9.12 -0.03 -0.40
CA ARG A 123 10.26 -0.87 -0.70
C ARG A 123 9.89 -2.32 -0.45
N PHE A 124 10.06 -3.15 -1.45
CA PHE A 124 9.82 -4.59 -1.41
C PHE A 124 11.14 -5.35 -1.29
N PHE A 125 11.15 -6.39 -0.48
CA PHE A 125 12.32 -7.24 -0.28
C PHE A 125 12.11 -8.59 -0.97
N SER A 126 13.11 -9.04 -1.70
CA SER A 126 13.09 -10.37 -2.31
C SER A 126 13.03 -11.45 -1.22
N PRO A 127 12.12 -12.45 -1.33
CA PRO A 127 12.15 -13.61 -0.44
C PRO A 127 13.29 -14.58 -0.78
N PHE A 128 14.03 -14.31 -1.87
CA PHE A 128 15.13 -15.13 -2.33
C PHE A 128 16.44 -14.35 -2.21
N MET A 129 17.52 -15.07 -1.92
CA MET A 129 18.85 -14.49 -2.00
C MET A 129 19.22 -14.23 -3.46
N ALA A 130 19.87 -13.11 -3.73
CA ALA A 130 20.46 -12.83 -5.02
C ALA A 130 21.63 -13.79 -5.30
N GLU A 131 22.09 -13.85 -6.54
CA GLU A 131 23.12 -14.79 -7.05
C GLU A 131 24.42 -14.74 -6.24
N TYR A 132 24.71 -13.62 -5.55
CA TYR A 132 25.90 -13.41 -4.71
C TYR A 132 25.62 -13.43 -3.21
N GLY A 133 24.45 -13.91 -2.77
CA GLY A 133 24.09 -13.98 -1.35
C GLY A 133 23.55 -12.69 -0.74
N ASP A 134 23.38 -11.64 -1.53
CA ASP A 134 22.78 -10.38 -1.08
C ASP A 134 21.25 -10.44 -1.09
N PHE A 135 20.64 -9.64 -0.23
CA PHE A 135 19.19 -9.41 -0.25
C PHE A 135 18.84 -8.33 -1.27
N GLU A 136 18.12 -8.74 -2.31
CA GLU A 136 17.61 -7.79 -3.29
C GLU A 136 16.38 -7.06 -2.75
N ASN A 137 16.33 -5.74 -2.94
CA ASN A 137 15.15 -4.94 -2.67
C ASN A 137 14.83 -4.04 -3.87
N LYS A 138 13.54 -3.73 -4.04
CA LYS A 138 13.06 -2.88 -5.14
C LYS A 138 12.00 -1.91 -4.64
N SER A 139 12.04 -0.70 -5.18
CA SER A 139 10.95 0.27 -5.11
C SER A 139 10.46 0.55 -6.53
N LEU A 140 9.20 0.92 -6.66
CA LEU A 140 8.60 1.26 -7.94
C LEU A 140 8.64 2.78 -8.14
N ASP A 141 8.70 3.20 -9.39
CA ASP A 141 8.43 4.59 -9.77
C ASP A 141 6.92 4.83 -9.68
N ILE A 142 6.49 5.68 -8.75
CA ILE A 142 5.09 5.85 -8.33
C ILE A 142 4.69 7.32 -8.45
N ASN A 143 3.44 7.52 -8.83
CA ASN A 143 2.78 8.82 -8.79
C ASN A 143 1.61 8.82 -7.81
N GLU A 144 1.19 10.00 -7.38
CA GLU A 144 -0.05 10.16 -6.62
C GLU A 144 -1.24 9.61 -7.42
N GLY A 145 -2.11 8.86 -6.76
CA GLY A 145 -3.23 8.16 -7.39
C GLY A 145 -2.88 6.76 -7.91
N ASP A 146 -1.63 6.30 -7.74
CA ASP A 146 -1.28 4.93 -8.07
C ASP A 146 -1.70 3.96 -6.95
N LEU A 147 -2.22 2.82 -7.35
CA LEU A 147 -2.58 1.67 -6.52
C LEU A 147 -1.67 0.50 -6.89
N ILE A 148 -0.99 -0.07 -5.91
CA ILE A 148 -0.20 -1.30 -6.06
C ILE A 148 -0.89 -2.42 -5.30
N ILE A 149 -1.07 -3.58 -5.95
CA ILE A 149 -1.56 -4.83 -5.34
C ILE A 149 -0.45 -5.87 -5.44
N PHE A 150 -0.15 -6.53 -4.34
CA PHE A 150 0.95 -7.50 -4.22
C PHE A 150 0.61 -8.64 -3.25
N PRO A 151 1.29 -9.80 -3.34
CA PRO A 151 1.09 -10.91 -2.40
C PRO A 151 1.30 -10.49 -0.96
N SER A 152 0.38 -10.82 -0.05
CA SER A 152 0.40 -10.40 1.36
C SER A 152 1.63 -10.90 2.13
N ASN A 153 2.23 -12.00 1.70
CA ASN A 153 3.45 -12.56 2.29
C ASN A 153 4.75 -11.92 1.79
N LEU A 154 4.67 -10.99 0.82
CA LEU A 154 5.85 -10.27 0.34
C LEU A 154 6.27 -9.22 1.38
N SER A 155 7.49 -9.37 1.91
CA SER A 155 8.05 -8.42 2.87
C SER A 155 8.24 -7.05 2.22
N HIS A 156 7.76 -6.01 2.90
CA HIS A 156 7.85 -4.63 2.43
C HIS A 156 7.90 -3.64 3.59
N MET A 157 8.30 -2.40 3.29
CA MET A 157 8.34 -1.30 4.25
C MET A 157 7.91 0.02 3.61
N ALA A 158 7.48 0.96 4.42
CA ALA A 158 7.43 2.36 4.04
C ALA A 158 8.74 3.04 4.47
N PRO A 159 9.63 3.43 3.53
CA PRO A 159 10.87 4.11 3.87
C PRO A 159 10.61 5.44 4.58
N PRO A 160 11.59 5.97 5.35
CA PRO A 160 11.43 7.25 6.03
C PRO A 160 11.04 8.38 5.07
N ASN A 161 10.12 9.22 5.51
CA ASN A 161 9.81 10.46 4.84
C ASN A 161 10.86 11.51 5.26
N TYR A 162 11.74 11.90 4.35
CA TYR A 162 12.77 12.93 4.61
C TYR A 162 12.34 14.33 4.21
N SER A 163 11.07 14.50 3.82
CA SER A 163 10.49 15.75 3.36
C SER A 163 9.59 16.39 4.41
N ASN A 164 9.45 17.71 4.36
CA ASN A 164 8.44 18.45 5.12
C ASN A 164 7.02 18.32 4.53
N ILE A 165 6.88 17.62 3.40
CA ILE A 165 5.59 17.34 2.76
C ILE A 165 5.09 16.01 3.31
N ASP A 166 3.85 15.97 3.80
CA ASP A 166 3.24 14.76 4.30
C ASP A 166 3.03 13.75 3.17
N ARG A 167 3.32 12.47 3.46
CA ARG A 167 3.01 11.34 2.59
C ARG A 167 1.85 10.56 3.19
N THR A 168 0.73 10.45 2.46
CA THR A 168 -0.44 9.68 2.91
C THR A 168 -0.69 8.50 2.00
N ILE A 169 -0.87 7.32 2.58
CA ILE A 169 -1.29 6.12 1.86
C ILE A 169 -2.59 5.57 2.46
N ILE A 170 -3.41 4.95 1.61
CA ILE A 170 -4.55 4.15 2.04
C ILE A 170 -4.24 2.70 1.65
N SER A 171 -4.26 1.82 2.63
CA SER A 171 -3.94 0.41 2.44
C SER A 171 -5.14 -0.47 2.68
N PHE A 172 -5.16 -1.66 2.10
CA PHE A 172 -6.21 -2.64 2.33
C PHE A 172 -5.72 -4.07 2.07
N ASN A 173 -6.46 -5.04 2.59
CA ASN A 173 -6.23 -6.47 2.35
C ASN A 173 -7.37 -7.08 1.53
N LEU A 174 -6.99 -8.02 0.65
CA LEU A 174 -7.86 -8.87 -0.16
C LEU A 174 -7.58 -10.34 0.21
N ASN A 175 -8.55 -10.99 0.87
CA ASN A 175 -8.43 -12.39 1.33
C ASN A 175 -9.58 -13.25 0.76
#